data_78012518cf06e2a6d91bbe3bd3994269
#
_entry.id   78012518cf06e2a6d91bbe3bd3994269
#
_cell.length_a   1.000
_cell.length_b   1.000
_cell.length_c   1.000
_cell.angle_alpha   90.00
_cell.angle_beta   90.00
_cell.angle_gamma   90.00
#
_symmetry.space_group_name_H-M   'P 1'
#
loop_
_entity.id
_entity.type
_entity.pdbx_description
1 polymer ?
#
loop_
_entity_poly.entity_id
_entity_poly.type
_entity_poly.pdbx_seq_one_letter_code
_entity_poly.pdbx_strand_id
1 'polypeptide(L)'
;MTGQNSGLARLMTRLRRWLGRAARDERGAAAVQFVFLAIPLSIMVLGMVDIGRVSLERRQLQDALDAATLIAARSTAVTDADLTTVGNAAFLAEVANLNLGVTGSNSNFVAGANNTVIGAATVSIAPIISNLWTNSNTTVTASSTVVRSVNKLEVALVLDNTGSMNDPLGSGGAKIDALKLASKSLVSTLAAAATRSSDPNAVKISVVPFSMT
;
A
#
# COMPACT_ATOMS: atom_id res chain seq x y z
N MET A 1 33.70 41.63 61.30
CA MET A 1 33.19 40.72 60.26
C MET A 1 32.18 39.78 60.87
N THR A 2 31.01 40.24 61.30
CA THR A 2 29.98 39.34 61.99
C THR A 2 28.53 39.58 61.54
N GLY A 3 28.31 40.24 60.41
CA GLY A 3 26.94 40.60 59.95
C GLY A 3 26.28 39.74 58.94
N GLN A 4 26.99 38.81 58.28
CA GLN A 4 26.47 38.06 57.12
C GLN A 4 25.76 36.73 57.45
N ASN A 5 26.00 36.15 58.65
CA ASN A 5 25.44 34.86 59.05
C ASN A 5 24.00 34.94 59.57
N SER A 6 23.54 36.14 59.99
CA SER A 6 22.19 36.31 60.54
C SER A 6 21.08 36.30 59.50
N GLY A 7 21.38 36.65 58.23
CA GLY A 7 20.44 36.65 57.14
C GLY A 7 20.10 35.22 56.68
N LEU A 8 21.13 34.42 56.50
CA LEU A 8 21.00 33.02 56.07
C LEU A 8 20.29 32.15 57.11
N ALA A 9 20.56 32.34 58.39
CA ALA A 9 19.89 31.65 59.49
C ALA A 9 18.38 31.98 59.56
N ARG A 10 17.98 33.22 59.29
CA ARG A 10 16.58 33.66 59.23
C ARG A 10 15.84 33.11 57.99
N LEU A 11 16.54 33.00 56.87
CA LEU A 11 15.99 32.38 55.64
C LEU A 11 15.76 30.88 55.84
N MET A 12 16.74 30.19 56.37
CA MET A 12 16.63 28.76 56.68
C MET A 12 15.52 28.45 57.68
N THR A 13 15.34 29.28 58.72
CA THR A 13 14.23 29.10 59.68
C THR A 13 12.86 29.42 59.07
N ARG A 14 12.76 30.36 58.17
CA ARG A 14 11.52 30.65 57.43
C ARG A 14 11.16 29.50 56.46
N LEU A 15 12.15 29.00 55.72
CA LEU A 15 11.99 27.88 54.82
C LEU A 15 11.53 26.61 55.57
N ARG A 16 12.17 26.32 56.71
CA ARG A 16 11.84 25.17 57.53
C ARG A 16 10.45 25.25 58.14
N ARG A 17 9.99 26.45 58.56
CA ARG A 17 8.62 26.67 59.03
C ARG A 17 7.60 26.60 57.92
N TRP A 18 7.93 27.06 56.74
CA TRP A 18 7.07 26.96 55.54
C TRP A 18 6.92 25.50 55.08
N LEU A 19 8.01 24.74 55.00
CA LEU A 19 8.01 23.31 54.74
C LEU A 19 7.26 22.51 55.83
N GLY A 20 7.43 22.88 57.10
CA GLY A 20 6.71 22.21 58.19
C GLY A 20 5.19 22.48 58.22
N ARG A 21 4.74 23.65 57.69
CA ARG A 21 3.31 23.94 57.51
C ARG A 21 2.77 23.21 56.28
N ALA A 22 3.49 23.18 55.19
CA ALA A 22 3.13 22.44 53.97
C ALA A 22 3.03 20.91 54.24
N ALA A 23 3.89 20.39 55.08
CA ALA A 23 3.86 18.96 55.47
C ALA A 23 2.71 18.58 56.43
N ARG A 24 2.06 19.55 57.05
CA ARG A 24 0.90 19.34 57.95
C ARG A 24 -0.43 19.72 57.34
N ASP A 25 -0.41 20.26 56.12
CA ASP A 25 -1.63 20.63 55.41
C ASP A 25 -2.16 19.40 54.66
N GLU A 26 -3.10 18.70 55.24
CA GLU A 26 -3.73 17.51 54.65
C GLU A 26 -4.38 17.80 53.30
N ARG A 27 -4.78 19.04 53.03
CA ARG A 27 -5.30 19.49 51.74
C ARG A 27 -4.20 19.56 50.67
N GLY A 28 -2.96 19.96 51.09
CA GLY A 28 -1.81 19.92 50.21
C GLY A 28 -1.31 18.50 49.91
N ALA A 29 -1.40 17.58 50.88
CA ALA A 29 -1.01 16.19 50.69
C ALA A 29 -1.86 15.48 49.63
N ALA A 30 -3.16 15.71 49.63
CA ALA A 30 -4.07 15.14 48.61
C ALA A 30 -3.75 15.68 47.17
N ALA A 31 -3.42 16.96 47.05
CA ALA A 31 -3.02 17.56 45.79
C ALA A 31 -1.70 16.98 45.23
N VAL A 32 -0.71 16.75 46.12
CA VAL A 32 0.56 16.12 45.77
C VAL A 32 0.35 14.68 45.34
N GLN A 33 -0.45 13.90 46.09
CA GLN A 33 -0.80 12.52 45.74
C GLN A 33 -1.52 12.47 44.36
N PHE A 34 -2.46 13.40 44.12
CA PHE A 34 -3.15 13.49 42.83
C PHE A 34 -2.21 13.75 41.68
N VAL A 35 -1.24 14.67 41.81
CA VAL A 35 -0.24 14.95 40.76
C VAL A 35 0.62 13.72 40.50
N PHE A 36 1.09 13.04 41.53
CA PHE A 36 1.87 11.80 41.37
C PHE A 36 1.10 10.68 40.66
N LEU A 37 -0.21 10.61 40.84
CA LEU A 37 -1.07 9.63 40.21
C LEU A 37 -1.45 10.08 38.76
N ALA A 38 -1.70 11.37 38.58
CA ALA A 38 -2.16 11.93 37.32
C ALA A 38 -1.10 11.83 36.22
N ILE A 39 0.19 11.99 36.54
CA ILE A 39 1.29 11.91 35.56
C ILE A 39 1.36 10.51 34.92
N PRO A 40 1.51 9.40 35.66
CA PRO A 40 1.58 8.07 35.07
C PRO A 40 0.28 7.69 34.36
N LEU A 41 -0.87 8.12 34.88
CA LEU A 41 -2.16 7.88 34.24
C LEU A 41 -2.26 8.60 32.91
N SER A 42 -1.82 9.85 32.82
CA SER A 42 -1.78 10.62 31.57
C SER A 42 -0.86 9.98 30.54
N ILE A 43 0.31 9.51 30.94
CA ILE A 43 1.26 8.79 30.06
C ILE A 43 0.61 7.50 29.55
N MET A 44 -0.09 6.77 30.38
CA MET A 44 -0.78 5.54 29.99
C MET A 44 -1.89 5.81 28.97
N VAL A 45 -2.74 6.82 29.22
CA VAL A 45 -3.83 7.20 28.29
C VAL A 45 -3.28 7.65 26.94
N LEU A 46 -2.25 8.50 26.95
CA LEU A 46 -1.62 8.97 25.73
C LEU A 46 -0.92 7.82 24.97
N GLY A 47 -0.31 6.86 25.69
CA GLY A 47 0.28 5.65 25.09
C GLY A 47 -0.76 4.78 24.39
N MET A 48 -1.97 4.64 24.97
CA MET A 48 -3.07 3.94 24.30
C MET A 48 -3.53 4.64 23.03
N VAL A 49 -3.56 5.97 23.03
CA VAL A 49 -3.88 6.75 21.83
C VAL A 49 -2.85 6.54 20.73
N ASP A 50 -1.54 6.53 21.05
CA ASP A 50 -0.49 6.27 20.07
C ASP A 50 -0.60 4.87 19.46
N ILE A 51 -0.85 3.83 20.29
CA ILE A 51 -1.05 2.45 19.81
C ILE A 51 -2.28 2.39 18.88
N GLY A 52 -3.36 3.07 19.25
CA GLY A 52 -4.57 3.13 18.43
C GLY A 52 -4.33 3.77 17.07
N ARG A 53 -3.57 4.89 17.03
CA ARG A 53 -3.18 5.58 15.79
C ARG A 53 -2.31 4.69 14.90
N VAL A 54 -1.24 4.12 15.44
CA VAL A 54 -0.35 3.23 14.67
C VAL A 54 -1.13 2.03 14.10
N SER A 55 -2.08 1.49 14.86
CA SER A 55 -2.93 0.39 14.40
C SER A 55 -3.86 0.82 13.26
N LEU A 56 -4.41 2.02 13.32
CA LEU A 56 -5.25 2.58 12.25
C LEU A 56 -4.41 2.83 10.98
N GLU A 57 -3.27 3.49 11.12
CA GLU A 57 -2.37 3.80 10.02
C GLU A 57 -1.84 2.53 9.34
N ARG A 58 -1.61 1.45 10.13
CA ARG A 58 -1.24 0.14 9.58
C ARG A 58 -2.34 -0.46 8.69
N ARG A 59 -3.60 -0.35 9.09
CA ARG A 59 -4.73 -0.82 8.28
C ARG A 59 -4.87 -0.01 7.01
N GLN A 60 -4.80 1.31 7.12
CA GLN A 60 -4.86 2.22 5.97
C GLN A 60 -3.70 1.97 4.98
N LEU A 61 -2.50 1.70 5.49
CA LEU A 61 -1.36 1.30 4.65
C LEU A 61 -1.63 -0.01 3.92
N GLN A 62 -2.19 -1.01 4.62
CA GLN A 62 -2.55 -2.28 4.01
C GLN A 62 -3.58 -2.09 2.90
N ASP A 63 -4.64 -1.32 3.16
CA ASP A 63 -5.71 -1.04 2.20
C ASP A 63 -5.15 -0.31 0.96
N ALA A 64 -4.27 0.69 1.14
CA ALA A 64 -3.60 1.39 0.06
C ALA A 64 -2.69 0.47 -0.77
N LEU A 65 -1.95 -0.41 -0.10
CA LEU A 65 -1.07 -1.36 -0.76
C LEU A 65 -1.87 -2.42 -1.54
N ASP A 66 -2.98 -2.91 -0.98
CA ASP A 66 -3.85 -3.87 -1.64
C ASP A 66 -4.46 -3.28 -2.92
N ALA A 67 -4.95 -2.04 -2.85
CA ALA A 67 -5.44 -1.31 -4.02
C ALA A 67 -4.36 -1.12 -5.08
N ALA A 68 -3.16 -0.69 -4.69
CA ALA A 68 -2.04 -0.48 -5.60
C ALA A 68 -1.56 -1.79 -6.24
N THR A 69 -1.50 -2.88 -5.46
CA THR A 69 -1.11 -4.21 -5.96
C THR A 69 -2.15 -4.74 -6.95
N LEU A 70 -3.44 -4.49 -6.69
CA LEU A 70 -4.51 -4.85 -7.61
C LEU A 70 -4.42 -4.07 -8.94
N ILE A 71 -4.11 -2.78 -8.87
CA ILE A 71 -3.91 -1.93 -10.06
C ILE A 71 -2.69 -2.43 -10.86
N ALA A 72 -1.56 -2.69 -10.18
CA ALA A 72 -0.37 -3.25 -10.81
C ALA A 72 -0.67 -4.63 -11.46
N ALA A 73 -1.42 -5.50 -10.78
CA ALA A 73 -1.80 -6.81 -11.29
C ALA A 73 -2.72 -6.74 -12.52
N ARG A 74 -3.60 -5.74 -12.60
CA ARG A 74 -4.49 -5.51 -13.75
C ARG A 74 -3.81 -4.80 -14.93
N SER A 75 -2.65 -4.20 -14.70
CA SER A 75 -1.91 -3.50 -15.74
C SER A 75 -1.35 -4.46 -16.79
N THR A 76 -0.89 -3.91 -17.91
CA THR A 76 -0.18 -4.66 -18.95
C THR A 76 1.30 -4.85 -18.64
N ALA A 77 1.78 -4.36 -17.49
CA ALA A 77 3.17 -4.49 -17.06
C ALA A 77 3.52 -5.97 -16.81
N VAL A 78 4.64 -6.42 -17.34
CA VAL A 78 5.14 -7.80 -17.19
C VAL A 78 6.50 -7.87 -16.53
N THR A 79 7.28 -6.77 -16.56
CA THR A 79 8.57 -6.68 -15.88
C THR A 79 8.41 -6.11 -14.47
N ASP A 80 9.31 -6.47 -13.55
CA ASP A 80 9.31 -5.93 -12.19
C ASP A 80 9.47 -4.40 -12.18
N ALA A 81 10.23 -3.84 -13.11
CA ALA A 81 10.41 -2.40 -13.25
C ALA A 81 9.10 -1.69 -13.63
N ASP A 82 8.36 -2.24 -14.60
CA ASP A 82 7.08 -1.67 -15.03
C ASP A 82 6.02 -1.84 -13.94
N LEU A 83 5.98 -3.03 -13.29
CA LEU A 83 5.09 -3.29 -12.15
C LEU A 83 5.34 -2.31 -11.01
N THR A 84 6.60 -2.08 -10.67
CA THR A 84 6.99 -1.13 -9.63
C THR A 84 6.61 0.30 -10.03
N THR A 85 6.76 0.68 -11.29
CA THR A 85 6.36 2.02 -11.77
C THR A 85 4.85 2.24 -11.64
N VAL A 86 4.03 1.29 -12.11
CA VAL A 86 2.57 1.38 -12.03
C VAL A 86 2.09 1.30 -10.59
N GLY A 87 2.63 0.34 -9.84
CA GLY A 87 2.25 0.11 -8.43
C GLY A 87 2.62 1.30 -7.54
N ASN A 88 3.81 1.89 -7.71
CA ASN A 88 4.23 3.08 -6.95
C ASN A 88 3.35 4.29 -7.25
N ALA A 89 3.01 4.52 -8.51
CA ALA A 89 2.12 5.62 -8.87
C ALA A 89 0.75 5.48 -8.20
N ALA A 90 0.17 4.27 -8.21
CA ALA A 90 -1.09 3.97 -7.54
C ALA A 90 -0.97 4.09 -6.02
N PHE A 91 0.08 3.53 -5.43
CA PHE A 91 0.32 3.57 -3.99
C PHE A 91 0.47 5.00 -3.47
N LEU A 92 1.27 5.84 -4.15
CA LEU A 92 1.45 7.24 -3.77
C LEU A 92 0.15 8.04 -3.88
N ALA A 93 -0.70 7.76 -4.87
CA ALA A 93 -2.00 8.39 -5.01
C ALA A 93 -2.94 8.03 -3.84
N GLU A 94 -2.98 6.77 -3.41
CA GLU A 94 -3.77 6.33 -2.25
C GLU A 94 -3.25 6.92 -0.95
N VAL A 95 -1.92 6.88 -0.72
CA VAL A 95 -1.30 7.44 0.49
C VAL A 95 -1.53 8.95 0.60
N ALA A 96 -1.51 9.69 -0.52
CA ALA A 96 -1.79 11.13 -0.54
C ALA A 96 -3.23 11.45 -0.09
N ASN A 97 -4.19 10.57 -0.42
CA ASN A 97 -5.60 10.72 -0.03
C ASN A 97 -5.84 10.41 1.47
N LEU A 98 -5.02 9.58 2.07
CA LEU A 98 -5.23 9.09 3.45
C LEU A 98 -4.75 10.06 4.53
N ASN A 99 -4.06 11.14 4.17
CA ASN A 99 -3.53 12.14 5.12
C ASN A 99 -2.75 11.49 6.29
N LEU A 100 -2.03 10.40 5.97
CA LEU A 100 -1.18 9.70 6.92
C LEU A 100 -0.05 10.61 7.38
N GLY A 101 0.24 10.64 8.68
CA GLY A 101 1.39 11.34 9.26
C GLY A 101 2.74 10.69 8.87
N VAL A 102 2.88 10.30 7.60
CA VAL A 102 4.00 9.54 7.07
C VAL A 102 5.16 10.47 6.76
N THR A 103 6.31 10.22 7.38
CA THR A 103 7.56 10.98 7.14
C THR A 103 8.42 10.40 6.02
N GLY A 104 8.10 9.19 5.54
CA GLY A 104 8.75 8.53 4.41
C GLY A 104 8.02 7.27 4.01
N SER A 105 7.93 7.01 2.72
CA SER A 105 7.32 5.80 2.17
C SER A 105 8.22 5.17 1.12
N ASN A 106 8.30 3.85 1.14
CA ASN A 106 8.97 3.06 0.11
C ASN A 106 8.03 1.91 -0.27
N SER A 107 7.87 1.66 -1.56
CA SER A 107 7.07 0.55 -2.06
C SER A 107 7.75 -0.12 -3.25
N ASN A 108 7.54 -1.42 -3.39
CA ASN A 108 8.07 -2.25 -4.46
C ASN A 108 7.03 -3.27 -4.90
N PHE A 109 6.96 -3.52 -6.19
CA PHE A 109 6.01 -4.45 -6.80
C PHE A 109 6.74 -5.37 -7.77
N VAL A 110 6.63 -6.68 -7.54
CA VAL A 110 7.35 -7.69 -8.32
C VAL A 110 6.43 -8.81 -8.77
N ALA A 111 6.80 -9.46 -9.86
CA ALA A 111 6.14 -10.67 -10.30
C ALA A 111 6.55 -11.84 -9.39
N GLY A 112 5.56 -12.54 -8.87
CA GLY A 112 5.75 -13.75 -8.07
C GLY A 112 5.46 -15.03 -8.86
N ALA A 113 5.67 -16.18 -8.21
CA ALA A 113 5.30 -17.48 -8.77
C ALA A 113 3.78 -17.57 -9.02
N ASN A 114 3.37 -18.50 -9.89
CA ASN A 114 1.96 -18.81 -10.18
C ASN A 114 1.13 -17.59 -10.65
N ASN A 115 1.74 -16.75 -11.48
CA ASN A 115 1.09 -15.54 -12.02
C ASN A 115 0.57 -14.58 -10.95
N THR A 116 1.34 -14.40 -9.87
CA THR A 116 1.03 -13.44 -8.81
C THR A 116 1.79 -12.13 -9.01
N VAL A 117 1.26 -11.06 -8.43
CA VAL A 117 2.00 -9.81 -8.19
C VAL A 117 2.08 -9.62 -6.69
N ILE A 118 3.29 -9.37 -6.21
CA ILE A 118 3.58 -9.14 -4.80
C ILE A 118 3.93 -7.68 -4.64
N GLY A 119 3.16 -6.97 -3.83
CA GLY A 119 3.43 -5.62 -3.38
C GLY A 119 3.99 -5.64 -1.96
N ALA A 120 5.01 -4.85 -1.69
CA ALA A 120 5.54 -4.60 -0.37
C ALA A 120 5.69 -3.10 -0.15
N ALA A 121 5.30 -2.60 1.01
CA ALA A 121 5.48 -1.20 1.37
C ALA A 121 5.97 -1.05 2.80
N THR A 122 6.75 -0.01 3.02
CA THR A 122 7.27 0.39 4.31
C THR A 122 7.04 1.87 4.49
N VAL A 123 6.42 2.26 5.59
CA VAL A 123 6.22 3.67 5.95
C VAL A 123 6.78 3.95 7.33
N SER A 124 7.24 5.18 7.52
CA SER A 124 7.75 5.68 8.78
C SER A 124 6.74 6.65 9.38
N ILE A 125 6.29 6.37 10.59
CA ILE A 125 5.26 7.12 11.32
C ILE A 125 5.90 7.76 12.53
N ALA A 126 5.64 9.06 12.75
CA ALA A 126 6.08 9.78 13.93
C ALA A 126 5.06 9.59 15.07
N PRO A 127 5.35 8.81 16.13
CA PRO A 127 4.48 8.69 17.28
C PRO A 127 4.51 9.99 18.11
N ILE A 128 3.39 10.32 18.76
CA ILE A 128 3.27 11.56 19.53
C ILE A 128 4.12 11.49 20.80
N ILE A 129 4.08 10.37 21.52
CA ILE A 129 4.73 10.24 22.84
C ILE A 129 6.18 9.80 22.73
N SER A 130 6.49 8.83 21.87
CA SER A 130 7.89 8.43 21.66
C SER A 130 8.72 9.60 21.15
N ASN A 131 8.12 10.49 20.38
CA ASN A 131 8.80 11.70 19.87
C ASN A 131 9.16 12.71 20.97
N LEU A 132 8.46 12.67 22.11
CA LEU A 132 8.80 13.51 23.28
C LEU A 132 10.09 13.06 23.98
N TRP A 133 10.46 11.77 23.88
CA TRP A 133 11.62 11.20 24.59
C TRP A 133 12.74 10.68 23.70
N THR A 134 12.41 10.08 22.56
CA THR A 134 13.40 9.33 21.77
C THR A 134 13.59 9.84 20.36
N ASN A 135 12.74 10.76 19.88
CA ASN A 135 12.76 11.26 18.50
C ASN A 135 12.86 10.13 17.45
N SER A 136 12.24 8.97 17.76
CA SER A 136 12.32 7.76 16.94
C SER A 136 10.99 7.50 16.25
N ASN A 137 11.03 7.38 14.92
CA ASN A 137 9.88 7.00 14.12
C ASN A 137 9.61 5.49 14.24
N THR A 138 8.35 5.12 14.21
CA THR A 138 7.92 3.72 14.15
C THR A 138 7.79 3.30 12.68
N THR A 139 8.48 2.23 12.30
CA THR A 139 8.39 1.67 10.96
C THR A 139 7.25 0.66 10.90
N VAL A 140 6.36 0.87 9.94
CA VAL A 140 5.25 -0.05 9.64
C VAL A 140 5.47 -0.65 8.26
N THR A 141 5.38 -1.98 8.18
CA THR A 141 5.49 -2.73 6.93
C THR A 141 4.16 -3.38 6.60
N ALA A 142 3.86 -3.46 5.31
CA ALA A 142 2.72 -4.18 4.76
C ALA A 142 3.15 -5.01 3.55
N SER A 143 2.42 -6.08 3.27
CA SER A 143 2.61 -6.89 2.07
C SER A 143 1.27 -7.31 1.50
N SER A 144 1.18 -7.38 0.17
CA SER A 144 -0.02 -7.76 -0.56
C SER A 144 0.35 -8.73 -1.67
N THR A 145 -0.50 -9.70 -1.93
CA THR A 145 -0.30 -10.66 -3.02
C THR A 145 -1.59 -10.82 -3.79
N VAL A 146 -1.54 -10.52 -5.08
CA VAL A 146 -2.68 -10.62 -5.99
C VAL A 146 -2.38 -11.65 -7.07
N VAL A 147 -3.28 -12.60 -7.26
CA VAL A 147 -3.22 -13.56 -8.37
C VAL A 147 -3.79 -12.89 -9.60
N ARG A 148 -3.01 -12.85 -10.68
CA ARG A 148 -3.51 -12.45 -11.99
C ARG A 148 -4.38 -13.57 -12.54
N SER A 149 -5.69 -13.34 -12.60
CA SER A 149 -6.57 -14.27 -13.31
C SER A 149 -6.35 -14.11 -14.80
N VAL A 150 -5.85 -15.16 -15.44
CA VAL A 150 -5.83 -15.25 -16.90
C VAL A 150 -7.04 -16.06 -17.29
N ASN A 151 -8.03 -15.42 -17.89
CA ASN A 151 -9.11 -16.16 -18.53
C ASN A 151 -8.52 -16.95 -19.70
N LYS A 152 -8.62 -18.28 -19.63
CA LYS A 152 -8.26 -19.13 -20.75
C LYS A 152 -9.25 -18.85 -21.89
N LEU A 153 -8.69 -18.60 -23.06
CA LEU A 153 -9.45 -18.31 -24.25
C LEU A 153 -9.26 -19.44 -25.25
N GLU A 154 -10.33 -20.11 -25.60
CA GLU A 154 -10.35 -21.10 -26.68
C GLU A 154 -11.18 -20.55 -27.83
N VAL A 155 -10.56 -20.41 -28.99
CA VAL A 155 -11.18 -19.83 -30.20
C VAL A 155 -11.16 -20.82 -31.31
N ALA A 156 -12.31 -21.07 -31.91
CA ALA A 156 -12.44 -21.85 -33.14
C ALA A 156 -12.70 -20.90 -34.31
N LEU A 157 -11.78 -20.84 -35.26
CA LEU A 157 -11.93 -20.09 -36.50
C LEU A 157 -12.51 -21.04 -37.58
N VAL A 158 -13.79 -20.90 -37.82
CA VAL A 158 -14.47 -21.64 -38.90
C VAL A 158 -14.41 -20.76 -40.15
N LEU A 159 -13.59 -21.18 -41.13
CA LEU A 159 -13.27 -20.40 -42.31
C LEU A 159 -13.94 -20.98 -43.56
N ASP A 160 -14.74 -20.16 -44.20
CA ASP A 160 -15.38 -20.52 -45.48
C ASP A 160 -14.33 -20.53 -46.61
N ASN A 161 -14.19 -21.70 -47.24
CA ASN A 161 -13.30 -21.88 -48.39
C ASN A 161 -14.10 -22.38 -49.60
N THR A 162 -15.39 -22.01 -49.68
CA THR A 162 -16.24 -22.36 -50.85
C THR A 162 -15.85 -21.57 -52.09
N GLY A 163 -16.25 -22.04 -53.29
CA GLY A 163 -15.90 -21.42 -54.56
C GLY A 163 -16.30 -19.95 -54.69
N SER A 164 -17.38 -19.51 -54.03
CA SER A 164 -17.84 -18.12 -54.00
C SER A 164 -16.90 -17.16 -53.24
N MET A 165 -15.96 -17.69 -52.47
CA MET A 165 -14.93 -16.89 -51.81
C MET A 165 -13.87 -16.36 -52.81
N ASN A 166 -13.83 -16.89 -54.03
CA ASN A 166 -12.98 -16.32 -55.13
C ASN A 166 -13.62 -15.13 -55.83
N ASP A 167 -14.89 -14.83 -55.56
CA ASP A 167 -15.55 -13.66 -56.13
C ASP A 167 -14.87 -12.38 -55.71
N PRO A 168 -14.84 -11.35 -56.60
CA PRO A 168 -14.25 -10.07 -56.31
C PRO A 168 -14.99 -9.36 -55.17
N LEU A 169 -14.24 -8.75 -54.29
CA LEU A 169 -14.73 -7.81 -53.28
C LEU A 169 -14.89 -6.44 -53.92
N GLY A 170 -15.95 -5.69 -53.59
CA GLY A 170 -16.24 -4.40 -54.19
C GLY A 170 -15.14 -3.33 -53.97
N SER A 171 -14.18 -3.59 -53.07
CA SER A 171 -12.98 -2.76 -52.82
C SER A 171 -11.71 -3.24 -53.51
N GLY A 172 -11.82 -4.28 -54.40
CA GLY A 172 -10.68 -4.93 -55.07
C GLY A 172 -10.15 -6.16 -54.31
N GLY A 173 -9.63 -7.14 -55.05
CA GLY A 173 -9.21 -8.45 -54.51
C GLY A 173 -10.34 -9.46 -54.34
N ALA A 174 -10.02 -10.68 -53.95
CA ALA A 174 -10.98 -11.72 -53.71
C ALA A 174 -11.43 -11.72 -52.23
N LYS A 175 -12.66 -12.19 -51.98
CA LYS A 175 -13.20 -12.32 -50.60
C LYS A 175 -12.30 -13.18 -49.73
N ILE A 176 -11.69 -14.23 -50.29
CA ILE A 176 -10.77 -15.14 -49.60
C ILE A 176 -9.51 -14.41 -49.10
N ASP A 177 -9.03 -13.39 -49.82
CA ASP A 177 -7.83 -12.66 -49.41
C ASP A 177 -8.15 -11.75 -48.21
N ALA A 178 -9.33 -11.12 -48.22
CA ALA A 178 -9.81 -10.36 -47.05
C ALA A 178 -9.98 -11.25 -45.82
N LEU A 179 -10.55 -12.48 -45.99
CA LEU A 179 -10.70 -13.45 -44.92
C LEU A 179 -9.34 -13.87 -44.34
N LYS A 180 -8.36 -14.17 -45.19
CA LYS A 180 -6.99 -14.51 -44.77
C LYS A 180 -6.34 -13.39 -43.98
N LEU A 181 -6.49 -12.14 -44.45
CA LEU A 181 -5.94 -10.96 -43.76
C LEU A 181 -6.56 -10.77 -42.38
N ALA A 182 -7.90 -10.85 -42.28
CA ALA A 182 -8.61 -10.72 -41.04
C ALA A 182 -8.25 -11.84 -40.03
N SER A 183 -8.18 -13.08 -40.50
CA SER A 183 -7.79 -14.24 -39.69
C SER A 183 -6.37 -14.11 -39.15
N LYS A 184 -5.41 -13.68 -39.99
CA LYS A 184 -4.02 -13.43 -39.56
C LYS A 184 -3.95 -12.32 -38.51
N SER A 185 -4.68 -11.22 -38.72
CA SER A 185 -4.75 -10.11 -37.77
C SER A 185 -5.29 -10.54 -36.43
N LEU A 186 -6.38 -11.33 -36.41
CA LEU A 186 -6.95 -11.87 -35.19
C LEU A 186 -5.97 -12.80 -34.45
N VAL A 187 -5.33 -13.73 -35.17
CA VAL A 187 -4.33 -14.64 -34.59
C VAL A 187 -3.16 -13.86 -33.99
N SER A 188 -2.66 -12.81 -34.68
CA SER A 188 -1.56 -12.01 -34.17
C SER A 188 -1.95 -11.22 -32.90
N THR A 189 -3.18 -10.70 -32.85
CA THR A 189 -3.71 -10.00 -31.68
C THR A 189 -3.85 -10.94 -30.48
N LEU A 190 -4.36 -12.16 -30.71
CA LEU A 190 -4.51 -13.17 -29.67
C LEU A 190 -3.15 -13.72 -29.21
N ALA A 191 -2.17 -13.87 -30.13
CA ALA A 191 -0.81 -14.26 -29.77
C ALA A 191 -0.15 -13.20 -28.89
N ALA A 192 -0.31 -11.90 -29.22
CA ALA A 192 0.17 -10.82 -28.39
C ALA A 192 -0.50 -10.77 -26.99
N ALA A 193 -1.78 -11.18 -26.91
CA ALA A 193 -2.45 -11.34 -25.63
C ALA A 193 -1.92 -12.55 -24.84
N ALA A 194 -1.61 -13.64 -25.50
CA ALA A 194 -1.05 -14.85 -24.88
C ALA A 194 0.33 -14.59 -24.25
N THR A 195 1.17 -13.79 -24.87
CA THR A 195 2.52 -13.46 -24.33
C THR A 195 2.47 -12.69 -23.00
N ARG A 196 1.31 -12.10 -22.64
CA ARG A 196 1.10 -11.42 -21.36
C ARG A 196 0.72 -12.38 -20.23
N SER A 197 0.53 -13.66 -20.55
CA SER A 197 0.19 -14.69 -19.58
C SER A 197 1.40 -15.58 -19.30
N SER A 198 1.57 -15.97 -18.04
CA SER A 198 2.54 -17.01 -17.65
C SER A 198 2.03 -18.43 -17.96
N ASP A 199 0.76 -18.58 -18.30
CA ASP A 199 0.18 -19.90 -18.71
C ASP A 199 0.39 -20.10 -20.21
N PRO A 200 1.17 -21.10 -20.64
CA PRO A 200 1.40 -21.38 -22.06
C PRO A 200 0.12 -21.83 -22.79
N ASN A 201 -0.93 -22.19 -22.06
CA ASN A 201 -2.22 -22.57 -22.59
C ASN A 201 -3.30 -21.49 -22.40
N ALA A 202 -2.92 -20.25 -22.14
CA ALA A 202 -3.86 -19.14 -21.93
C ALA A 202 -4.74 -18.87 -23.16
N VAL A 203 -4.19 -19.04 -24.35
CA VAL A 203 -4.93 -18.90 -25.62
C VAL A 203 -4.71 -20.14 -26.47
N LYS A 204 -5.79 -20.78 -26.87
CA LYS A 204 -5.79 -21.87 -27.83
C LYS A 204 -6.62 -21.49 -29.02
N ILE A 205 -6.09 -21.70 -30.23
CA ILE A 205 -6.79 -21.40 -31.48
C ILE A 205 -6.84 -22.68 -32.33
N SER A 206 -8.03 -23.04 -32.75
CA SER A 206 -8.26 -24.05 -33.78
C SER A 206 -8.71 -23.39 -35.08
N VAL A 207 -8.26 -23.90 -36.20
CA VAL A 207 -8.66 -23.42 -37.52
C VAL A 207 -9.38 -24.57 -38.25
N VAL A 208 -10.61 -24.31 -38.61
CA VAL A 208 -11.50 -25.31 -39.26
C VAL A 208 -11.96 -24.74 -40.60
N PRO A 209 -11.22 -25.00 -41.69
CA PRO A 209 -11.68 -24.62 -43.02
C PRO A 209 -12.78 -25.58 -43.45
N PHE A 210 -13.82 -25.06 -44.12
CA PHE A 210 -14.85 -25.87 -44.76
C PHE A 210 -15.05 -25.45 -46.20
N SER A 211 -15.40 -26.43 -47.06
CA SER A 211 -15.82 -26.20 -48.44
C SER A 211 -17.04 -27.05 -48.73
N MET A 212 -17.91 -26.58 -49.62
CA MET A 212 -18.95 -27.43 -50.19
C MET A 212 -18.35 -28.16 -51.39
N THR A 213 -18.55 -29.47 -51.46
CA THR A 213 -18.24 -30.33 -52.59
C THR A 213 -19.41 -30.34 -53.57
#